data_e71e15bb18c0daa7554c34cd19887821
#
_entry.id   e71e15bb18c0daa7554c34cd19887821
#
_cell.length_a   1.000
_cell.length_b   1.000
_cell.length_c   1.000
_cell.angle_alpha   90.00
_cell.angle_beta   90.00
_cell.angle_gamma   90.00
#
_symmetry.space_group_name_H-M   'P 1'
#
loop_
_entity.id
_entity.type
_entity.pdbx_description
1 polymer ?
#
loop_
_entity_poly.entity_id
_entity_poly.type
_entity_poly.pdbx_seq_one_letter_code
_entity_poly.pdbx_strand_id
1 'polypeptide(L)'
;MNPQIQESKKKHITQMFELMAASGKLCRVSELDMGLVDAAGNTVKTADVTEEQHKAMAEMYKFVVSEYLRIIPADQQWGICQWCATDAPASSGWRGGEPVGLWDSNYYRKHTYAGFADGLSGK
;
A
#
# COMPACT_ATOMS: atom_id res chain seq x y z
N MET A 1 5.71 9.63 10.84
CA MET A 1 5.12 8.27 10.99
C MET A 1 5.81 7.56 12.14
N ASN A 2 5.07 6.95 13.08
CA ASN A 2 5.66 6.29 14.25
C ASN A 2 6.24 4.92 13.82
N PRO A 3 7.55 4.66 13.96
CA PRO A 3 8.18 3.40 13.55
C PRO A 3 7.58 2.17 14.23
N GLN A 4 7.20 2.26 15.51
CA GLN A 4 6.61 1.14 16.24
C GLN A 4 5.23 0.74 15.67
N ILE A 5 4.43 1.71 15.25
CA ILE A 5 3.13 1.45 14.60
C ILE A 5 3.35 0.77 13.25
N GLN A 6 4.36 1.17 12.50
CA GLN A 6 4.69 0.54 11.21
C GLN A 6 5.15 -0.90 11.38
N GLU A 7 6.02 -1.18 12.32
CA GLU A 7 6.46 -2.55 12.59
C GLU A 7 5.30 -3.44 13.05
N SER A 8 4.40 -2.93 13.89
CA SER A 8 3.18 -3.65 14.27
C SER A 8 2.28 -3.95 13.05
N LYS A 9 2.08 -2.98 12.16
CA LYS A 9 1.30 -3.18 10.92
C LYS A 9 1.95 -4.22 10.02
N LYS A 10 3.26 -4.17 9.82
CA LYS A 10 4.00 -5.16 9.03
C LYS A 10 3.81 -6.57 9.57
N LYS A 11 3.95 -6.73 10.89
CA LYS A 11 3.72 -8.03 11.54
C LYS A 11 2.31 -8.57 11.28
N HIS A 12 1.28 -7.74 11.40
CA HIS A 12 -0.10 -8.15 11.15
C HIS A 12 -0.33 -8.50 9.67
N ILE A 13 0.28 -7.78 8.73
CA ILE A 13 0.21 -8.08 7.29
C ILE A 13 0.85 -9.45 7.01
N THR A 14 2.04 -9.71 7.57
CA THR A 14 2.69 -11.03 7.45
C THR A 14 1.79 -12.15 7.99
N GLN A 15 1.25 -12.00 9.19
CA GLN A 15 0.34 -12.97 9.79
C GLN A 15 -0.92 -13.19 8.95
N MET A 16 -1.48 -12.14 8.39
CA MET A 16 -2.65 -12.23 7.50
C MET A 16 -2.33 -13.10 6.28
N PHE A 17 -1.21 -12.88 5.62
CA PHE A 17 -0.81 -13.68 4.46
C PHE A 17 -0.49 -15.13 4.84
N GLU A 18 0.10 -15.38 6.00
CA GLU A 18 0.32 -16.73 6.51
C GLU A 18 -1.00 -17.49 6.71
N LEU A 19 -2.01 -16.83 7.28
CA LEU A 19 -3.36 -17.41 7.43
C LEU A 19 -4.03 -17.67 6.08
N MET A 20 -3.88 -16.75 5.12
CA MET A 20 -4.40 -16.93 3.76
C MET A 20 -3.74 -18.14 3.08
N ALA A 21 -2.42 -18.25 3.15
CA ALA A 21 -1.67 -19.37 2.58
C ALA A 21 -2.09 -20.72 3.23
N ALA A 22 -2.28 -20.75 4.54
CA ALA A 22 -2.70 -21.94 5.27
C ALA A 22 -4.09 -22.45 4.86
N SER A 23 -4.91 -21.61 4.23
CA SER A 23 -6.23 -22.03 3.73
C SER A 23 -6.15 -23.04 2.58
N GLY A 24 -5.02 -23.11 1.86
CA GLY A 24 -4.85 -23.94 0.65
C GLY A 24 -5.70 -23.48 -0.54
N LYS A 25 -6.28 -22.28 -0.49
CA LYS A 25 -7.16 -21.71 -1.52
C LYS A 25 -6.44 -20.65 -2.35
N LEU A 26 -7.01 -20.34 -3.52
CA LEU A 26 -6.57 -19.17 -4.29
C LEU A 26 -6.75 -17.90 -3.46
N CYS A 27 -5.69 -17.11 -3.38
CA CYS A 27 -5.61 -15.93 -2.55
C CYS A 27 -5.44 -14.68 -3.41
N ARG A 28 -6.32 -13.70 -3.22
CA ARG A 28 -6.28 -12.41 -3.91
C ARG A 28 -6.36 -11.26 -2.91
N VAL A 29 -5.56 -10.23 -3.14
CA VAL A 29 -5.80 -8.91 -2.58
C VAL A 29 -6.65 -8.12 -3.57
N SER A 30 -7.93 -7.92 -3.24
CA SER A 30 -8.90 -7.33 -4.18
C SER A 30 -8.75 -5.83 -4.30
N GLU A 31 -8.47 -5.16 -3.19
CA GLU A 31 -8.36 -3.70 -3.10
C GLU A 31 -7.27 -3.34 -2.10
N LEU A 32 -6.04 -3.16 -2.59
CA LEU A 32 -4.95 -2.63 -1.78
C LEU A 32 -5.01 -1.11 -1.86
N ASP A 33 -5.32 -0.45 -0.76
CA ASP A 33 -5.17 0.99 -0.63
C ASP A 33 -4.43 1.35 0.66
N MET A 34 -3.88 2.54 0.70
CA MET A 34 -3.14 3.02 1.85
C MET A 34 -3.27 4.53 1.95
N GLY A 35 -3.93 4.99 3.00
CA GLY A 35 -3.96 6.40 3.36
C GLY A 35 -2.76 6.78 4.22
N LEU A 36 -2.71 8.04 4.63
CA LEU A 36 -1.65 8.59 5.45
C LEU A 36 -2.25 9.41 6.59
N VAL A 37 -1.73 9.19 7.79
CA VAL A 37 -2.04 10.02 8.96
C VAL A 37 -0.76 10.65 9.51
N ASP A 38 -0.90 11.84 10.07
CA ASP A 38 0.18 12.53 10.77
C ASP A 38 0.44 11.92 12.16
N ALA A 39 1.38 12.49 12.90
CA ALA A 39 1.72 12.03 14.24
C ALA A 39 0.57 12.19 15.26
N ALA A 40 -0.35 13.10 15.02
CA ALA A 40 -1.55 13.32 15.84
C ALA A 40 -2.74 12.44 15.43
N GLY A 41 -2.61 11.66 14.35
CA GLY A 41 -3.66 10.79 13.83
C GLY A 41 -4.60 11.48 12.85
N ASN A 42 -4.31 12.69 12.41
CA ASN A 42 -5.12 13.37 11.41
C ASN A 42 -4.78 12.90 10.01
N THR A 43 -5.78 12.80 9.15
CA THR A 43 -5.61 12.50 7.73
C THR A 43 -4.74 13.55 7.03
N VAL A 44 -3.74 13.10 6.29
CA VAL A 44 -2.91 13.96 5.44
C VAL A 44 -3.48 13.97 4.03
N LYS A 45 -3.72 15.19 3.51
CA LYS A 45 -4.20 15.38 2.13
C LYS A 45 -3.06 15.18 1.13
N THR A 46 -3.39 14.77 -0.09
CA THR A 46 -2.43 14.58 -1.18
C THR A 46 -1.47 15.76 -1.37
N ALA A 47 -1.99 16.99 -1.29
CA ALA A 47 -1.17 18.20 -1.47
C ALA A 47 -0.20 18.48 -0.32
N ASP A 48 -0.42 17.88 0.84
CA ASP A 48 0.34 18.15 2.07
C ASP A 48 1.37 17.04 2.38
N VAL A 49 1.49 16.04 1.51
CA VAL A 49 2.40 14.91 1.70
C VAL A 49 3.84 15.35 1.45
N THR A 50 4.69 15.13 2.42
CA THR A 50 6.13 15.41 2.28
C THR A 50 6.83 14.33 1.45
N GLU A 51 8.00 14.67 0.93
CA GLU A 51 8.86 13.74 0.19
C GLU A 51 9.22 12.49 1.02
N GLU A 52 9.51 12.67 2.30
CA GLU A 52 9.81 11.57 3.22
C GLU A 52 8.60 10.66 3.43
N GLN A 53 7.40 11.24 3.54
CA GLN A 53 6.16 10.49 3.64
C GLN A 53 5.86 9.71 2.36
N HIS A 54 6.10 10.30 1.18
CA HIS A 54 5.97 9.59 -0.10
C HIS A 54 6.89 8.37 -0.16
N LYS A 55 8.15 8.50 0.25
CA LYS A 55 9.10 7.38 0.31
C LYS A 55 8.68 6.31 1.30
N ALA A 56 8.22 6.72 2.48
CA ALA A 56 7.74 5.78 3.49
C ALA A 56 6.50 4.99 3.03
N MET A 57 5.60 5.63 2.30
CA MET A 57 4.46 4.95 1.67
C MET A 57 4.93 3.95 0.60
N ALA A 58 5.91 4.33 -0.22
CA ALA A 58 6.49 3.44 -1.23
C ALA A 58 7.11 2.18 -0.61
N GLU A 59 7.86 2.33 0.47
CA GLU A 59 8.43 1.19 1.21
C GLU A 59 7.34 0.27 1.78
N MET A 60 6.22 0.82 2.23
CA MET A 60 5.12 0.01 2.73
C MET A 60 4.41 -0.75 1.59
N TYR A 61 4.19 -0.14 0.44
CA TYR A 61 3.66 -0.83 -0.74
C TYR A 61 4.58 -1.95 -1.20
N LYS A 62 5.88 -1.67 -1.29
CA LYS A 62 6.90 -2.67 -1.60
C LYS A 62 6.84 -3.85 -0.62
N PHE A 63 6.77 -3.56 0.68
CA PHE A 63 6.65 -4.58 1.71
C PHE A 63 5.42 -5.47 1.51
N VAL A 64 4.22 -4.87 1.36
CA VAL A 64 2.98 -5.65 1.20
C VAL A 64 3.04 -6.55 -0.02
N VAL A 65 3.47 -6.03 -1.17
CA VAL A 65 3.56 -6.80 -2.41
C VAL A 65 4.59 -7.90 -2.31
N SER A 66 5.76 -7.63 -1.74
CA SER A 66 6.82 -8.61 -1.53
C SER A 66 6.38 -9.73 -0.58
N GLU A 67 5.70 -9.39 0.52
CA GLU A 67 5.18 -10.39 1.47
C GLU A 67 4.10 -11.28 0.85
N TYR A 68 3.20 -10.71 0.04
CA TYR A 68 2.23 -11.50 -0.71
C TYR A 68 2.93 -12.56 -1.60
N LEU A 69 3.91 -12.13 -2.40
CA LEU A 69 4.63 -13.03 -3.30
C LEU A 69 5.52 -14.04 -2.56
N ARG A 70 6.05 -13.66 -1.40
CA ARG A 70 6.91 -14.54 -0.59
C ARG A 70 6.14 -15.61 0.15
N ILE A 71 4.98 -15.26 0.72
CA ILE A 71 4.23 -16.12 1.65
C ILE A 71 3.19 -16.96 0.93
N ILE A 72 2.44 -16.37 -0.02
CA ILE A 72 1.42 -17.11 -0.76
C ILE A 72 2.10 -18.03 -1.77
N PRO A 73 1.89 -19.36 -1.71
CA PRO A 73 2.43 -20.29 -2.71
C PRO A 73 2.00 -19.91 -4.14
N ALA A 74 2.88 -20.11 -5.11
CA ALA A 74 2.66 -19.66 -6.49
C ALA A 74 1.36 -20.20 -7.10
N ASP A 75 1.00 -21.43 -6.78
CA ASP A 75 -0.26 -22.07 -7.22
C ASP A 75 -1.52 -21.55 -6.51
N GLN A 76 -1.34 -20.79 -5.44
CA GLN A 76 -2.43 -20.12 -4.71
C GLN A 76 -2.48 -18.60 -5.04
N GLN A 77 -1.53 -18.06 -5.76
CA GLN A 77 -1.50 -16.62 -6.12
C GLN A 77 -2.51 -16.33 -7.22
N TRP A 78 -3.56 -15.58 -6.89
CA TRP A 78 -4.55 -15.11 -7.86
C TRP A 78 -4.35 -13.65 -8.25
N GLY A 79 -3.59 -12.90 -7.49
CA GLY A 79 -3.21 -11.54 -7.82
C GLY A 79 -3.38 -10.54 -6.69
N ILE A 80 -2.89 -9.36 -6.97
CA ILE A 80 -3.00 -8.19 -6.09
C ILE A 80 -3.45 -6.99 -6.92
N CYS A 81 -4.52 -6.34 -6.51
CA CYS A 81 -5.11 -5.21 -7.20
C CYS A 81 -5.00 -3.96 -6.34
N GLN A 82 -4.43 -2.90 -6.90
CA GLN A 82 -4.37 -1.59 -6.27
C GLN A 82 -5.72 -0.87 -6.41
N TRP A 83 -6.20 -0.26 -5.34
CA TRP A 83 -7.34 0.63 -5.35
C TRP A 83 -6.93 2.03 -4.83
N CYS A 84 -6.99 3.07 -5.64
CA CYS A 84 -7.17 3.06 -7.08
C CYS A 84 -5.91 3.64 -7.76
N ALA A 85 -5.95 3.81 -9.09
CA ALA A 85 -4.77 4.20 -9.85
C ALA A 85 -4.24 5.58 -9.45
N THR A 86 -5.12 6.58 -9.31
CA THR A 86 -4.74 7.98 -9.04
C THR A 86 -5.20 8.44 -7.66
N ASP A 87 -4.52 9.44 -7.11
CA ASP A 87 -5.04 10.20 -5.99
C ASP A 87 -6.34 10.91 -6.39
N ALA A 88 -7.29 10.97 -5.47
CA ALA A 88 -8.45 11.81 -5.63
C ALA A 88 -8.09 13.28 -5.34
N PRO A 89 -8.75 14.26 -6.00
CA PRO A 89 -8.58 15.67 -5.65
C PRO A 89 -8.93 15.93 -4.18
N ALA A 90 -8.30 16.93 -3.58
CA ALA A 90 -8.57 17.30 -2.18
C ALA A 90 -10.04 17.65 -1.90
N SER A 91 -10.79 18.03 -2.93
CA SER A 91 -12.24 18.30 -2.87
C SER A 91 -13.11 17.04 -2.95
N SER A 92 -12.51 15.87 -3.20
CA SER A 92 -13.27 14.62 -3.29
C SER A 92 -13.83 14.21 -1.94
N GLY A 93 -15.06 13.74 -1.94
CA GLY A 93 -15.67 13.10 -0.77
C GLY A 93 -15.12 11.69 -0.50
N TRP A 94 -14.48 11.06 -1.51
CA TRP A 94 -13.89 9.75 -1.34
C TRP A 94 -12.53 9.84 -0.65
N ARG A 95 -12.36 9.12 0.44
CA ARG A 95 -11.13 9.10 1.26
C ARG A 95 -10.64 10.50 1.67
N GLY A 96 -11.49 11.52 1.56
CA GLY A 96 -11.14 12.88 1.96
C GLY A 96 -9.95 13.50 1.22
N GLY A 97 -9.61 13.03 0.03
CA GLY A 97 -8.45 13.50 -0.74
C GLY A 97 -7.11 12.93 -0.26
N GLU A 98 -7.10 11.74 0.34
CA GLU A 98 -5.89 11.05 0.78
C GLU A 98 -4.99 10.60 -0.40
N PRO A 99 -3.67 10.44 -0.17
CA PRO A 99 -2.69 10.10 -1.22
C PRO A 99 -2.65 8.58 -1.53
N VAL A 100 -3.77 7.99 -1.91
CA VAL A 100 -3.93 6.53 -2.04
C VAL A 100 -3.45 5.92 -3.36
N GLY A 101 -3.25 6.75 -4.39
CA GLY A 101 -2.91 6.30 -5.74
C GLY A 101 -1.43 5.97 -5.94
N LEU A 102 -1.14 5.32 -7.06
CA LEU A 102 0.22 5.13 -7.59
C LEU A 102 0.64 6.32 -8.48
N TRP A 103 -0.33 7.07 -8.98
CA TRP A 103 -0.17 8.36 -9.66
C TRP A 103 -0.85 9.45 -8.84
N ASP A 104 -0.37 10.66 -8.96
CA ASP A 104 -1.03 11.82 -8.36
C ASP A 104 -2.28 12.24 -9.16
N SER A 105 -2.97 13.27 -8.71
CA SER A 105 -4.17 13.79 -9.37
C SER A 105 -3.89 14.47 -10.73
N ASN A 106 -2.62 14.71 -11.07
CA ASN A 106 -2.17 15.21 -12.37
C ASN A 106 -1.57 14.10 -13.25
N TYR A 107 -1.74 12.84 -12.86
CA TYR A 107 -1.25 11.63 -13.56
C TYR A 107 0.27 11.48 -13.60
N TYR A 108 1.02 12.14 -12.71
CA TYR A 108 2.44 11.88 -12.52
C TYR A 108 2.65 10.67 -11.61
N ARG A 109 3.65 9.86 -11.91
CA ARG A 109 4.03 8.71 -11.08
C ARG A 109 4.53 9.17 -9.71
N LYS A 110 4.03 8.53 -8.67
CA LYS A 110 4.46 8.74 -7.30
C LYS A 110 5.54 7.71 -6.91
N HIS A 111 6.20 7.93 -5.77
CA HIS A 111 7.10 6.91 -5.20
C HIS A 111 6.38 5.58 -4.94
N THR A 112 5.10 5.60 -4.59
CA THR A 112 4.27 4.41 -4.40
C THR A 112 4.19 3.54 -5.65
N TYR A 113 4.21 4.11 -6.85
CA TYR A 113 4.31 3.35 -8.10
C TYR A 113 5.61 2.52 -8.15
N ALA A 114 6.74 3.16 -7.83
CA ALA A 114 8.03 2.46 -7.80
C ALA A 114 8.04 1.36 -6.73
N GLY A 115 7.56 1.64 -5.52
CA GLY A 115 7.46 0.65 -4.45
C GLY A 115 6.63 -0.56 -4.83
N PHE A 116 5.48 -0.35 -5.46
CA PHE A 116 4.63 -1.43 -5.95
C PHE A 116 5.33 -2.27 -7.05
N ALA A 117 5.94 -1.60 -8.03
CA ALA A 117 6.64 -2.26 -9.13
C ALA A 117 7.88 -3.03 -8.64
N ASP A 118 8.66 -2.46 -7.72
CA ASP A 118 9.82 -3.11 -7.11
C ASP A 118 9.41 -4.35 -6.31
N GLY A 119 8.32 -4.27 -5.55
CA GLY A 119 7.76 -5.41 -4.85
C GLY A 119 7.39 -6.55 -5.79
N LEU A 120 6.77 -6.25 -6.93
CA LEU A 120 6.42 -7.25 -7.96
C LEU A 120 7.64 -7.86 -8.63
N SER A 121 8.71 -7.10 -8.83
CA SER A 121 9.93 -7.55 -9.53
C SER A 121 10.97 -8.21 -8.61
N GLY A 122 10.75 -8.21 -7.31
CA GLY A 122 11.68 -8.76 -6.32
C GLY A 122 12.96 -7.91 -6.13
N LYS A 123 12.90 -6.61 -6.42
CA LYS A 123 14.04 -5.68 -6.29
C LYS A 123 14.14 -5.03 -4.91
#